data_c3e636ca48dc8f24e7ce608ac719df02
#
_entry.id   c3e636ca48dc8f24e7ce608ac719df02
#
_cell.length_a   1.000
_cell.length_b   1.000
_cell.length_c   1.000
_cell.angle_alpha   90.00
_cell.angle_beta   90.00
_cell.angle_gamma   90.00
#
_symmetry.space_group_name_H-M   'P 1'
#
loop_
_entity.id
_entity.type
_entity.pdbx_description
1 polymer ?
#
loop_
_entity_poly.entity_id
_entity_poly.type
_entity_poly.pdbx_seq_one_letter_code
_entity_poly.pdbx_strand_id
1 'polypeptide(L)' 'MQIYVDGNAVRSGNGQKEYPFQTISEAAKIAMPGDEVLVAPGVYREY' A
#
# COMPACT_ATOMS: atom_id res chain seq x y z
N MET A 1 12.61 -2.40 -4.11
CA MET A 1 11.36 -3.16 -4.23
C MET A 1 10.20 -2.20 -4.21
N GLN A 2 9.17 -2.46 -4.98
CA GLN A 2 8.01 -1.57 -5.03
C GLN A 2 6.86 -2.13 -4.20
N ILE A 3 6.22 -1.26 -3.43
CA ILE A 3 5.09 -1.63 -2.58
C ILE A 3 3.88 -0.82 -3.05
N TYR A 4 2.82 -1.50 -3.46
CA TYR A 4 1.63 -0.84 -4.00
C TYR A 4 0.57 -0.68 -2.92
N VAL A 5 -0.08 0.49 -2.92
CA VAL A 5 -1.16 0.82 -2.00
C VAL A 5 -2.34 1.34 -2.82
N ASP A 6 -3.53 0.83 -2.57
CA ASP A 6 -4.75 1.27 -3.25
C ASP A 6 -5.89 1.29 -2.24
N GLY A 7 -6.38 2.48 -1.91
CA GLY A 7 -7.48 2.65 -0.98
C GLY A 7 -8.80 2.06 -1.45
N ASN A 8 -8.91 1.75 -2.75
CA ASN A 8 -10.11 1.13 -3.31
C ASN A 8 -10.02 -0.39 -3.35
N ALA A 9 -8.92 -0.97 -2.85
CA ALA A 9 -8.80 -2.42 -2.82
C ALA A 9 -9.88 -3.02 -1.93
N VAL A 10 -10.39 -4.18 -2.34
CA VAL A 10 -11.44 -4.88 -1.59
C VAL A 10 -10.93 -5.27 -0.21
N ARG A 11 -9.66 -5.63 -0.11
CA ARG A 11 -9.00 -5.96 1.15
C ARG A 11 -7.51 -5.75 0.98
N SER A 12 -6.82 -5.69 2.11
CA SER A 12 -5.38 -5.56 2.10
C SER A 12 -4.72 -6.80 1.53
N GLY A 13 -3.78 -6.57 0.64
CA GLY A 13 -2.99 -7.63 0.04
C GLY A 13 -1.60 -7.71 0.64
N ASN A 14 -0.62 -7.98 -0.21
CA ASN A 14 0.77 -8.11 0.21
C ASN A 14 1.68 -7.02 -0.34
N GLY A 15 1.10 -5.98 -0.96
CA GLY A 15 1.87 -4.89 -1.50
C GLY A 15 2.27 -5.04 -2.95
N GLN A 16 1.85 -6.10 -3.62
CA GLN A 16 2.10 -6.29 -5.03
C GLN A 16 1.07 -5.55 -5.88
N LYS A 17 1.39 -5.33 -7.15
CA LYS A 17 0.51 -4.60 -8.06
C LYS A 17 -0.89 -5.23 -8.13
N GLU A 18 -0.97 -6.54 -8.11
CA GLU A 18 -2.24 -7.26 -8.17
C GLU A 18 -2.93 -7.35 -6.81
N TYR A 19 -2.16 -7.21 -5.74
CA TYR A 19 -2.65 -7.33 -4.37
C TYR A 19 -2.10 -6.19 -3.53
N PRO A 20 -2.52 -4.94 -3.81
CA PRO A 20 -2.02 -3.79 -3.07
C PRO A 20 -2.58 -3.76 -1.65
N PHE A 21 -1.88 -3.05 -0.78
CA PHE A 21 -2.39 -2.76 0.55
C PHE A 21 -3.54 -1.76 0.48
N GLN A 22 -4.45 -1.80 1.44
CA GLN A 22 -5.53 -0.84 1.53
C GLN A 22 -5.10 0.48 2.16
N THR A 23 -4.08 0.46 3.01
CA THR A 23 -3.66 1.66 3.74
C THR A 23 -2.16 1.86 3.61
N ILE A 24 -1.77 3.12 3.75
CA ILE A 24 -0.36 3.50 3.71
C ILE A 24 0.36 2.97 4.95
N SER A 25 -0.33 2.92 6.09
CA SER A 25 0.25 2.41 7.33
C SER A 25 0.74 0.97 7.19
N GLU A 26 -0.04 0.13 6.50
CA GLU A 26 0.36 -1.25 6.28
C GLU A 26 1.62 -1.35 5.42
N ALA A 27 1.69 -0.53 4.38
CA ALA A 27 2.88 -0.49 3.53
C ALA A 27 4.09 -0.01 4.33
N ALA A 28 3.90 0.99 5.19
CA ALA A 28 4.99 1.53 5.98
C ALA A 28 5.58 0.51 6.95
N LYS A 29 4.77 -0.44 7.41
CA LYS A 29 5.25 -1.47 8.33
C LYS A 29 6.27 -2.41 7.72
N ILE A 30 6.19 -2.62 6.42
CA ILE A 30 7.09 -3.55 5.73
C ILE A 30 8.12 -2.84 4.86
N ALA A 31 7.96 -1.55 4.63
CA ALA A 31 8.87 -0.79 3.78
C ALA A 31 10.25 -0.70 4.45
N MET A 32 11.29 -0.93 3.66
CA MET A 32 12.67 -0.83 4.09
C MET A 32 13.37 0.28 3.34
N PRO A 33 14.53 0.75 3.82
CA PRO A 33 15.30 1.74 3.07
C PRO A 33 15.55 1.25 1.63
N GLY A 34 15.25 2.12 0.67
CA GLY A 34 15.39 1.77 -0.74
C GLY A 34 14.11 1.28 -1.40
N ASP A 35 13.08 0.96 -0.63
CA ASP A 35 11.79 0.56 -1.19
C ASP A 35 10.98 1.80 -1.61
N GLU A 36 10.16 1.62 -2.65
CA GLU A 36 9.25 2.66 -3.12
C GLU A 36 7.82 2.29 -2.75
N VAL A 37 7.08 3.23 -2.18
CA VAL A 37 5.66 3.03 -1.90
C VAL A 37 4.87 3.78 -2.95
N LEU A 38 4.11 3.05 -3.76
CA LEU A 38 3.31 3.60 -4.85
C LEU A 38 1.86 3.65 -4.42
N VAL A 39 1.35 4.86 -4.20
CA VAL A 39 0.00 5.07 -3.67
C VAL A 39 -0.94 5.45 -4.81
N ALA A 40 -1.94 4.61 -5.05
CA ALA A 40 -2.96 4.88 -6.05
C ALA A 40 -3.95 5.93 -5.55
N PRO A 41 -4.60 6.70 -6.46
CA PRO A 41 -5.64 7.63 -6.04
C PRO A 41 -6.78 6.91 -5.33
N GLY A 42 -7.26 7.51 -4.24
CA GLY A 42 -8.36 6.91 -3.48
C GLY A 42 -8.55 7.62 -2.16
N VAL A 43 -9.49 7.11 -1.39
CA VAL A 43 -9.75 7.64 -0.05
C VAL A 43 -9.05 6.77 0.97
N TYR A 44 -8.17 7.38 1.74
CA TYR A 44 -7.41 6.69 2.77
C TYR A 44 -7.84 7.22 4.13
N ARG A 45 -8.35 6.31 4.96
CA ARG A 45 -8.78 6.65 6.32
C ARG A 45 -7.78 6.08 7.31
N GLU A 46 -6.83 6.89 7.68
CA GLU A 46 -5.78 6.49 8.61
C GLU A 46 -5.77 7.44 9.79
N TYR A 47 -5.75 6.86 10.95
CA TYR A 47 -5.77 7.61 12.20
C TYR A 47 -4.54 7.28 13.04
#